data_15f9df192b427583a81e9969ea8b6855
#
_entry.id   15f9df192b427583a81e9969ea8b6855
#
_cell.length_a   1.000
_cell.length_b   1.000
_cell.length_c   1.000
_cell.angle_alpha   90.00
_cell.angle_beta   90.00
_cell.angle_gamma   90.00
#
_symmetry.space_group_name_H-M   'P 1'
#
loop_
_entity.id
_entity.type
_entity.pdbx_description
1 polymer ?
#
loop_
_entity_poly.entity_id
_entity_poly.type
_entity_poly.pdbx_seq_one_letter_code
_entity_poly.pdbx_strand_id
1 'polypeptide(L)'
;MNRDDLYRCRDIEMGIKSAMVVYEIKFAQVTKTTQHLSDMPKSIGKIHYDLEDLIDYYRDKIVKKQKEAEELIKAIESQFELMKDERYVSILRYYYIGSLSIKEVASKMGYEEKYTNTLKTKAIEDFEKHHTKSN
;
A
#
# COMPACT_ATOMS: atom_id res chain seq x y z
N MET A 1 -0.88 20.19 -0.24
CA MET A 1 -0.09 18.94 -0.32
C MET A 1 0.91 19.02 -1.47
N ASN A 2 2.05 18.41 -1.31
CA ASN A 2 3.08 18.38 -2.33
C ASN A 2 3.43 16.93 -2.68
N ARG A 3 4.47 16.75 -3.51
CA ARG A 3 4.87 15.40 -3.94
C ARG A 3 5.30 14.50 -2.79
N ASP A 4 5.81 15.06 -1.70
CA ASP A 4 6.21 14.25 -0.54
C ASP A 4 5.04 13.51 0.06
N ASP A 5 3.84 14.09 0.02
CA ASP A 5 2.62 13.44 0.50
C ASP A 5 2.25 12.25 -0.39
N LEU A 6 2.44 12.38 -1.70
CA LEU A 6 2.24 11.27 -2.63
C LEU A 6 3.25 10.15 -2.34
N TYR A 7 4.51 10.50 -2.15
CA TYR A 7 5.56 9.52 -1.85
C TYR A 7 5.27 8.80 -0.54
N ARG A 8 4.86 9.54 0.49
CA ARG A 8 4.51 8.95 1.78
C ARG A 8 3.33 7.98 1.66
N CYS A 9 2.32 8.34 0.87
CA CYS A 9 1.17 7.47 0.64
C CYS A 9 1.62 6.14 0.01
N ARG A 10 2.45 6.21 -1.01
CA ARG A 10 2.96 4.99 -1.66
C ARG A 10 3.77 4.14 -0.68
N ASP A 11 4.61 4.76 0.14
CA ASP A 11 5.43 4.05 1.13
C ASP A 11 4.55 3.33 2.15
N ILE A 12 3.50 3.98 2.63
CA ILE A 12 2.57 3.37 3.58
C ILE A 12 1.86 2.19 2.91
N GLU A 13 1.36 2.38 1.69
CA GLU A 13 0.67 1.32 0.95
C GLU A 13 1.58 0.13 0.65
N MET A 14 2.83 0.38 0.28
CA MET A 14 3.81 -0.69 0.06
C MET A 14 4.10 -1.43 1.36
N GLY A 15 4.17 -0.72 2.47
CA GLY A 15 4.35 -1.33 3.78
C GLY A 15 3.18 -2.22 4.17
N ILE A 16 1.96 -1.80 3.84
CA ILE A 16 0.76 -2.62 4.07
C ILE A 16 0.83 -3.91 3.25
N LYS A 17 1.15 -3.81 1.97
CA LYS A 17 1.28 -4.99 1.10
C LYS A 17 2.31 -5.97 1.64
N SER A 18 3.46 -5.46 2.04
CA SER A 18 4.54 -6.28 2.60
C SER A 18 4.10 -6.99 3.88
N ALA A 19 3.45 -6.25 4.78
CA ALA A 19 2.96 -6.82 6.04
C ALA A 19 1.88 -7.87 5.80
N MET A 20 1.01 -7.65 4.81
CA MET A 20 -0.04 -8.61 4.47
C MET A 20 0.54 -9.92 3.94
N VAL A 21 1.58 -9.85 3.12
CA VAL A 21 2.26 -11.06 2.62
C VAL A 21 2.84 -11.86 3.77
N VAL A 22 3.55 -11.20 4.70
CA VAL A 22 4.14 -11.87 5.86
C VAL A 22 3.03 -12.44 6.75
N TYR A 23 1.96 -11.69 6.96
CA TYR A 23 0.81 -12.15 7.73
C TYR A 23 0.26 -13.46 7.15
N GLU A 24 0.07 -13.52 5.84
CA GLU A 24 -0.47 -14.69 5.16
C GLU A 24 0.48 -15.89 5.31
N ILE A 25 1.78 -15.67 5.17
CA ILE A 25 2.79 -16.72 5.33
C ILE A 25 2.74 -17.29 6.76
N LYS A 26 2.72 -16.42 7.76
CA LYS A 26 2.72 -16.84 9.16
C LYS A 26 1.41 -17.51 9.55
N PHE A 27 0.29 -17.02 9.04
CA PHE A 27 -1.02 -17.63 9.24
C PHE A 27 -1.05 -19.06 8.69
N ALA A 28 -0.50 -19.27 7.49
CA ALA A 28 -0.41 -20.59 6.88
C ALA A 28 0.46 -21.54 7.73
N GLN A 29 1.56 -21.03 8.29
CA GLN A 29 2.42 -21.82 9.17
C GLN A 29 1.70 -22.26 10.44
N VAL A 30 0.92 -21.37 11.06
CA VAL A 30 0.15 -21.69 12.27
C VAL A 30 -0.90 -22.76 11.95
N THR A 31 -1.65 -22.58 10.85
CA THR A 31 -2.68 -23.53 10.43
C THR A 31 -2.07 -24.92 10.19
N LYS A 32 -0.94 -24.98 9.50
CA LYS A 32 -0.25 -26.21 9.21
C LYS A 32 0.25 -26.89 10.50
N THR A 33 0.80 -26.10 11.43
CA THR A 33 1.27 -26.61 12.73
C THR A 33 0.11 -27.16 13.55
N THR A 34 -1.04 -26.48 13.54
CA THR A 34 -2.24 -26.88 14.27
C THR A 34 -2.76 -28.24 13.79
N GLN A 35 -2.67 -28.53 12.50
CA GLN A 35 -3.11 -29.79 11.93
C GLN A 35 -2.32 -31.00 12.44
N HIS A 36 -1.11 -30.78 12.93
CA HIS A 36 -0.22 -31.84 13.40
C HIS A 36 0.03 -31.82 14.91
N LEU A 37 -0.75 -31.04 15.66
CA LEU A 37 -0.55 -30.84 17.09
C LEU A 37 -0.62 -32.11 17.91
N SER A 38 -1.43 -33.10 17.53
CA SER A 38 -1.60 -34.35 18.28
C SER A 38 -0.35 -35.22 18.28
N ASP A 39 0.53 -35.05 17.32
CA ASP A 39 1.72 -35.90 17.16
C ASP A 39 3.02 -35.20 17.47
N MET A 40 2.95 -34.00 18.08
CA MET A 40 4.14 -33.16 18.23
C MET A 40 4.60 -32.99 19.68
N PRO A 41 5.95 -32.87 19.91
CA PRO A 41 6.48 -32.59 21.25
C PRO A 41 6.00 -31.24 21.77
N LYS A 42 6.03 -31.08 23.11
CA LYS A 42 5.60 -29.84 23.77
C LYS A 42 6.32 -28.58 23.28
N SER A 43 7.56 -28.72 22.80
CA SER A 43 8.33 -27.59 22.26
C SER A 43 7.68 -26.97 21.04
N ILE A 44 6.89 -27.74 20.30
CA ILE A 44 6.20 -27.25 19.09
C ILE A 44 4.96 -26.45 19.47
N GLY A 45 4.33 -26.78 20.61
CA GLY A 45 3.25 -25.96 21.15
C GLY A 45 3.71 -24.55 21.46
N LYS A 46 4.95 -24.41 21.96
CA LYS A 46 5.55 -23.10 22.21
C LYS A 46 5.81 -22.34 20.91
N ILE A 47 6.28 -23.02 19.88
CA ILE A 47 6.50 -22.43 18.56
C ILE A 47 5.17 -21.93 17.98
N HIS A 48 4.10 -22.71 18.13
CA HIS A 48 2.77 -22.34 17.69
C HIS A 48 2.29 -21.04 18.37
N TYR A 49 2.50 -20.95 19.70
CA TYR A 49 2.14 -19.76 20.45
C TYR A 49 2.91 -18.53 19.97
N ASP A 50 4.22 -18.66 19.73
CA ASP A 50 5.06 -17.57 19.24
C ASP A 50 4.61 -17.12 17.86
N LEU A 51 4.17 -18.05 17.00
CA LEU A 51 3.64 -17.73 15.67
C LEU A 51 2.32 -16.98 15.77
N GLU A 52 1.45 -17.36 16.71
CA GLU A 52 0.19 -16.65 16.93
C GLU A 52 0.44 -15.22 17.42
N ASP A 53 1.39 -15.01 18.31
CA ASP A 53 1.79 -13.68 18.76
C ASP A 53 2.28 -12.84 17.60
N LEU A 54 3.05 -13.44 16.71
CA LEU A 54 3.58 -12.77 15.53
C LEU A 54 2.46 -12.39 14.56
N ILE A 55 1.49 -13.26 14.39
CA ILE A 55 0.31 -12.99 13.55
C ILE A 55 -0.48 -11.79 14.10
N ASP A 56 -0.70 -11.75 15.42
CA ASP A 56 -1.39 -10.64 16.06
C ASP A 56 -0.62 -9.33 15.88
N TYR A 57 0.70 -9.38 15.99
CA TYR A 57 1.56 -8.22 15.76
C TYR A 57 1.37 -7.66 14.35
N TYR A 58 1.39 -8.53 13.32
CA TYR A 58 1.23 -8.09 11.95
C TYR A 58 -0.19 -7.60 11.66
N ARG A 59 -1.19 -8.24 12.26
CA ARG A 59 -2.60 -7.79 12.12
C ARG A 59 -2.76 -6.37 12.65
N ASP A 60 -2.26 -6.10 13.84
CA ASP A 60 -2.35 -4.79 14.46
C ASP A 60 -1.59 -3.73 13.66
N LYS A 61 -0.41 -4.10 13.16
CA LYS A 61 0.40 -3.22 12.33
C LYS A 61 -0.32 -2.85 11.05
N ILE A 62 -0.97 -3.81 10.39
CA ILE A 62 -1.73 -3.58 9.17
C ILE A 62 -2.89 -2.61 9.44
N VAL A 63 -3.68 -2.86 10.48
CA VAL A 63 -4.82 -2.01 10.83
C VAL A 63 -4.38 -0.58 11.11
N LYS A 64 -3.30 -0.41 11.86
CA LYS A 64 -2.75 0.91 12.19
C LYS A 64 -2.32 1.67 10.93
N LYS A 65 -1.61 0.97 10.03
CA LYS A 65 -1.15 1.58 8.78
C LYS A 65 -2.31 1.90 7.84
N GLN A 66 -3.35 1.08 7.84
CA GLN A 66 -4.54 1.34 7.02
C GLN A 66 -5.25 2.61 7.46
N LYS A 67 -5.34 2.86 8.76
CA LYS A 67 -5.94 4.09 9.28
C LYS A 67 -5.13 5.32 8.87
N GLU A 68 -3.81 5.21 8.96
CA GLU A 68 -2.90 6.29 8.55
C GLU A 68 -3.04 6.58 7.06
N ALA A 69 -3.06 5.52 6.24
CA ALA A 69 -3.22 5.64 4.80
C ALA A 69 -4.57 6.26 4.44
N GLU A 70 -5.64 5.85 5.10
CA GLU A 70 -6.99 6.31 4.79
C GLU A 70 -7.12 7.83 4.88
N GLU A 71 -6.60 8.42 5.95
CA GLU A 71 -6.65 9.87 6.13
C GLU A 71 -5.86 10.60 5.05
N LEU A 72 -4.67 10.08 4.75
CA LEU A 72 -3.81 10.67 3.73
C LEU A 72 -4.43 10.54 2.34
N ILE A 73 -5.02 9.38 2.03
CA ILE A 73 -5.69 9.14 0.76
C ILE A 73 -6.85 10.11 0.57
N LYS A 74 -7.65 10.31 1.60
CA LYS A 74 -8.78 11.25 1.52
C LYS A 74 -8.31 12.65 1.18
N ALA A 75 -7.23 13.10 1.80
CA ALA A 75 -6.66 14.42 1.53
C ALA A 75 -6.12 14.51 0.10
N ILE A 76 -5.43 13.48 -0.36
CA ILE A 76 -4.90 13.42 -1.72
C ILE A 76 -6.04 13.42 -2.74
N GLU A 77 -7.08 12.61 -2.53
CA GLU A 77 -8.23 12.55 -3.43
C GLU A 77 -8.94 13.90 -3.53
N SER A 78 -9.01 14.64 -2.42
CA SER A 78 -9.59 15.99 -2.44
C SER A 78 -8.79 16.92 -3.36
N GLN A 79 -7.47 16.78 -3.37
CA GLN A 79 -6.63 17.59 -4.27
C GLN A 79 -6.76 17.13 -5.72
N PHE A 80 -6.96 15.81 -5.95
CA PHE A 80 -7.21 15.28 -7.29
C PHE A 80 -8.46 15.91 -7.91
N GLU A 81 -9.47 16.19 -7.10
CA GLU A 81 -10.71 16.82 -7.58
C GLU A 81 -10.49 18.20 -8.19
N LEU A 82 -9.40 18.87 -7.83
CA LEU A 82 -9.04 20.18 -8.37
C LEU A 82 -8.30 20.07 -9.71
N MET A 83 -7.83 18.88 -10.05
CA MET A 83 -7.09 18.63 -11.28
C MET A 83 -8.07 18.37 -12.41
N LYS A 84 -7.77 18.90 -13.61
CA LYS A 84 -8.66 18.79 -14.76
C LYS A 84 -8.33 17.65 -15.70
N ASP A 85 -7.06 17.19 -15.71
CA ASP A 85 -6.64 16.15 -16.63
C ASP A 85 -6.82 14.78 -15.97
N GLU A 86 -7.81 14.03 -16.47
CA GLU A 86 -8.13 12.69 -15.96
C GLU A 86 -6.96 11.70 -16.10
N ARG A 87 -6.13 11.88 -17.12
CA ARG A 87 -4.97 11.00 -17.30
C ARG A 87 -3.97 11.18 -16.18
N TYR A 88 -3.76 12.42 -15.74
CA TYR A 88 -2.87 12.73 -14.64
C TYR A 88 -3.39 12.13 -13.33
N VAL A 89 -4.68 12.32 -13.07
CA VAL A 89 -5.30 11.77 -11.86
C VAL A 89 -5.18 10.25 -11.85
N SER A 90 -5.48 9.60 -12.96
CA SER A 90 -5.41 8.14 -13.05
C SER A 90 -4.00 7.61 -12.80
N ILE A 91 -2.98 8.23 -13.39
CA ILE A 91 -1.59 7.82 -13.19
C ILE A 91 -1.20 7.95 -11.72
N LEU A 92 -1.52 9.08 -11.10
CA LEU A 92 -1.18 9.31 -9.70
C LEU A 92 -1.92 8.35 -8.77
N ARG A 93 -3.18 8.10 -9.07
CA ARG A 93 -3.99 7.17 -8.27
C ARG A 93 -3.44 5.75 -8.35
N TYR A 94 -3.17 5.26 -9.55
CA TYR A 94 -2.65 3.91 -9.72
C TYR A 94 -1.28 3.74 -9.07
N TYR A 95 -0.39 4.69 -9.28
CA TYR A 95 0.99 4.57 -8.82
C TYR A 95 1.14 4.84 -7.32
N TYR A 96 0.54 5.91 -6.81
CA TYR A 96 0.75 6.33 -5.42
C TYR A 96 -0.25 5.74 -4.43
N ILE A 97 -1.50 5.60 -4.82
CA ILE A 97 -2.52 5.00 -3.95
C ILE A 97 -2.60 3.50 -4.19
N GLY A 98 -2.63 3.09 -5.45
CA GLY A 98 -2.70 1.66 -5.81
C GLY A 98 -1.40 0.91 -5.65
N SER A 99 -0.29 1.61 -5.51
CA SER A 99 1.05 1.02 -5.35
C SER A 99 1.48 0.13 -6.50
N LEU A 100 0.97 0.40 -7.68
CA LEU A 100 1.35 -0.36 -8.88
C LEU A 100 2.72 0.07 -9.37
N SER A 101 3.44 -0.85 -10.03
CA SER A 101 4.68 -0.49 -10.72
C SER A 101 4.34 0.35 -11.95
N ILE A 102 5.34 1.06 -12.48
CA ILE A 102 5.11 1.88 -13.69
C ILE A 102 4.70 0.99 -14.87
N LYS A 103 5.21 -0.22 -14.94
CA LYS A 103 4.83 -1.20 -15.96
C LYS A 103 3.35 -1.55 -15.86
N GLU A 104 2.87 -1.80 -14.66
CA GLU A 104 1.47 -2.12 -14.41
C GLU A 104 0.56 -0.93 -14.73
N VAL A 105 0.98 0.29 -14.36
CA VAL A 105 0.22 1.50 -14.66
C VAL A 105 0.12 1.69 -16.18
N ALA A 106 1.24 1.55 -16.88
CA ALA A 106 1.26 1.67 -18.33
C ALA A 106 0.31 0.67 -19.00
N SER A 107 0.34 -0.58 -18.52
CA SER A 107 -0.54 -1.63 -19.03
C SER A 107 -2.01 -1.27 -18.83
N LYS A 108 -2.37 -0.79 -17.65
CA LYS A 108 -3.76 -0.44 -17.35
C LYS A 108 -4.25 0.76 -18.15
N MET A 109 -3.37 1.66 -18.49
CA MET A 109 -3.74 2.86 -19.26
C MET A 109 -3.59 2.68 -20.76
N GLY A 110 -2.99 1.58 -21.20
CA GLY A 110 -2.75 1.33 -22.62
C GLY A 110 -1.65 2.20 -23.22
N TYR A 111 -0.65 2.56 -22.41
CA TYR A 111 0.46 3.41 -22.83
C TYR A 111 1.79 2.65 -22.72
N GLU A 112 2.82 3.18 -23.37
CA GLU A 112 4.18 2.69 -23.22
C GLU A 112 4.74 3.19 -21.87
N GLU A 113 5.66 2.43 -21.29
CA GLU A 113 6.26 2.77 -19.99
C GLU A 113 6.94 4.13 -20.01
N LYS A 114 7.69 4.41 -21.07
CA LYS A 114 8.41 5.68 -21.20
C LYS A 114 7.44 6.87 -21.21
N TYR A 115 6.37 6.75 -21.98
CA TYR A 115 5.34 7.78 -22.05
C TYR A 115 4.63 7.94 -20.70
N THR A 116 4.35 6.83 -20.04
CA THR A 116 3.72 6.83 -18.72
C THR A 116 4.59 7.55 -17.68
N ASN A 117 5.91 7.32 -17.70
CA ASN A 117 6.84 8.02 -16.82
C ASN A 117 6.83 9.52 -17.08
N THR A 118 6.79 9.92 -18.35
CA THR A 118 6.73 11.34 -18.72
C THR A 118 5.44 11.98 -18.21
N LEU A 119 4.30 11.30 -18.41
CA LEU A 119 3.02 11.78 -17.90
C LEU A 119 2.99 11.85 -16.38
N LYS A 120 3.62 10.87 -15.71
CA LYS A 120 3.68 10.87 -14.25
C LYS A 120 4.39 12.13 -13.73
N THR A 121 5.51 12.48 -14.34
CA THR A 121 6.25 13.69 -13.97
C THR A 121 5.39 14.93 -14.13
N LYS A 122 4.69 15.03 -15.25
CA LYS A 122 3.78 16.15 -15.51
C LYS A 122 2.60 16.16 -14.54
N ALA A 123 2.08 14.98 -14.21
CA ALA A 123 0.99 14.83 -13.26
C ALA A 123 1.38 15.30 -11.87
N ILE A 124 2.60 14.99 -11.44
CA ILE A 124 3.12 15.44 -10.13
C ILE A 124 3.20 16.96 -10.12
N GLU A 125 3.71 17.56 -11.17
CA GLU A 125 3.82 19.00 -11.28
C GLU A 125 2.44 19.66 -11.23
N ASP A 126 1.46 19.09 -11.95
CA ASP A 126 0.10 19.60 -11.93
C ASP A 126 -0.54 19.45 -10.55
N PHE A 127 -0.31 18.32 -9.89
CA PHE A 127 -0.80 18.09 -8.55
C PHE A 127 -0.30 19.18 -7.59
N GLU A 128 0.98 19.53 -7.68
CA GLU A 128 1.57 20.55 -6.82
C GLU A 128 1.03 21.95 -7.08
N LYS A 129 0.58 22.22 -8.31
CA LYS A 129 -0.05 23.51 -8.63
C LYS A 129 -1.37 23.72 -7.91
N HIS A 130 -2.04 22.63 -7.56
CA HIS A 130 -3.32 22.66 -6.85
C HIS A 130 -3.14 22.54 -5.35
N HIS A 131 -1.93 22.82 -4.88
CA HIS A 131 -1.61 22.80 -3.47
C HIS A 131 -2.51 23.79 -2.74
N THR A 132 -3.51 23.28 -2.03
CA THR A 132 -4.33 24.10 -1.19
C THR A 132 -3.52 24.45 0.05
N LYS A 133 -3.07 25.68 0.09
CA LYS A 133 -2.46 26.17 1.30
C LYS A 133 -3.54 26.15 2.36
N SER A 134 -3.43 25.23 3.28
CA SER A 134 -4.28 25.24 4.45
C SER A 134 -3.92 26.46 5.28
N ASN A 135 -4.57 27.51 5.00
CA ASN A 135 -4.32 28.73 5.74
C ASN A 135 -5.24 28.80 6.92
#